data_a5ea24586d5baabac70822e228d0c2d4
#
_entry.id   a5ea24586d5baabac70822e228d0c2d4
#
_cell.length_a   1.000
_cell.length_b   1.000
_cell.length_c   1.000
_cell.angle_alpha   90.00
_cell.angle_beta   90.00
_cell.angle_gamma   90.00
#
_symmetry.space_group_name_H-M   'P 1'
#
loop_
_entity.id
_entity.type
_entity.pdbx_description
1 polymer ?
#
loop_
_entity_poly.entity_id
_entity_poly.type
_entity_poly.pdbx_seq_one_letter_code
_entity_poly.pdbx_strand_id
1 'polypeptide(L)'
;MHSAASPDRETPALTSRTWARRRLRLLAVLLNVVLFGTGLYFQAHPRDRHDLWSAGGVAAVAIVNSAALSVPTRGRAGARFVVRLRRIALFANTLLLVTAAVIVALSAMRDWRHAVLHGVALAVPPLLTIVALRRLPHG
;
A
#
# COMPACT_ATOMS: atom_id res chain seq x y z
N MET A 1 5.97 -36.61 -42.47
CA MET A 1 6.69 -36.54 -41.18
C MET A 1 6.26 -35.23 -40.53
N HIS A 2 5.21 -35.28 -39.66
CA HIS A 2 4.74 -34.13 -38.93
C HIS A 2 5.45 -34.14 -37.57
N SER A 3 6.32 -33.16 -37.36
CA SER A 3 6.96 -32.91 -36.09
C SER A 3 5.92 -32.26 -35.17
N ALA A 4 5.36 -33.01 -34.22
CA ALA A 4 4.51 -32.50 -33.16
C ALA A 4 5.37 -31.63 -32.24
N ALA A 5 5.17 -30.31 -32.32
CA ALA A 5 5.71 -29.37 -31.34
C ALA A 5 5.04 -29.65 -29.96
N SER A 6 5.84 -30.05 -28.99
CA SER A 6 5.40 -30.26 -27.59
C SER A 6 4.92 -28.94 -26.99
N PRO A 7 3.65 -28.84 -26.54
CA PRO A 7 3.11 -27.58 -26.00
C PRO A 7 3.44 -27.35 -24.51
N ASP A 8 4.20 -28.19 -23.83
CA ASP A 8 4.31 -28.15 -22.37
C ASP A 8 5.71 -27.77 -21.88
N ARG A 9 6.09 -26.51 -22.11
CA ARG A 9 7.09 -25.84 -21.29
C ARG A 9 6.59 -24.45 -20.87
N GLU A 10 5.47 -24.38 -20.17
CA GLU A 10 5.19 -23.23 -19.31
C GLU A 10 6.28 -23.19 -18.25
N THR A 11 7.20 -22.25 -18.41
CA THR A 11 8.40 -22.16 -17.59
C THR A 11 7.99 -21.89 -16.14
N PRO A 12 8.48 -22.69 -15.17
CA PRO A 12 8.16 -22.54 -13.73
C PRO A 12 8.47 -21.15 -13.16
N ALA A 13 9.25 -20.35 -13.88
CA ALA A 13 9.56 -18.96 -13.55
C ALA A 13 8.38 -17.98 -13.73
N LEU A 14 7.42 -18.25 -14.64
CA LEU A 14 6.23 -17.40 -14.84
C LEU A 14 5.22 -17.60 -13.70
N THR A 15 5.03 -18.82 -13.25
CA THR A 15 4.13 -19.14 -12.14
C THR A 15 4.63 -18.57 -10.81
N SER A 16 5.94 -18.61 -10.56
CA SER A 16 6.52 -18.06 -9.34
C SER A 16 6.39 -16.53 -9.26
N ARG A 17 6.55 -15.81 -10.39
CA ARG A 17 6.41 -14.35 -10.44
C ARG A 17 4.96 -13.90 -10.23
N THR A 18 3.98 -14.61 -10.78
CA THR A 18 2.56 -14.29 -10.59
C THR A 18 2.14 -14.51 -9.14
N TRP A 19 2.62 -15.58 -8.53
CA TRP A 19 2.36 -15.92 -7.14
C TRP A 19 2.97 -14.90 -6.16
N ALA A 20 4.22 -14.48 -6.37
CA ALA A 20 4.86 -13.45 -5.57
C ALA A 20 4.11 -12.11 -5.65
N ARG A 21 3.64 -11.71 -6.84
CA ARG A 21 2.81 -10.50 -7.02
C ARG A 21 1.48 -10.59 -6.27
N ARG A 22 0.82 -11.74 -6.30
CA ARG A 22 -0.44 -11.96 -5.59
C ARG A 22 -0.26 -11.86 -4.07
N ARG A 23 0.80 -12.46 -3.52
CA ARG A 23 1.13 -12.37 -2.09
C ARG A 23 1.45 -10.94 -1.67
N LEU A 24 2.28 -10.24 -2.42
CA LEU A 24 2.61 -8.85 -2.14
C LEU A 24 1.35 -7.97 -2.11
N ARG A 25 0.43 -8.17 -3.05
CA ARG A 25 -0.85 -7.46 -3.09
C ARG A 25 -1.71 -7.78 -1.87
N LEU A 26 -1.84 -9.04 -1.50
CA LEU A 26 -2.61 -9.45 -0.32
C LEU A 26 -2.01 -8.87 0.95
N LEU A 27 -0.69 -8.92 1.11
CA LEU A 27 0.00 -8.34 2.25
C LEU A 27 -0.22 -6.82 2.33
N ALA A 28 -0.12 -6.12 1.20
CA ALA A 28 -0.39 -4.68 1.15
C ALA A 28 -1.84 -4.35 1.53
N VAL A 29 -2.83 -5.12 1.07
CA VAL A 29 -4.23 -4.95 1.46
C VAL A 29 -4.41 -5.20 2.96
N LEU A 30 -3.87 -6.29 3.49
CA LEU A 30 -3.97 -6.60 4.93
C LEU A 30 -3.38 -5.48 5.79
N LEU A 31 -2.20 -4.96 5.44
CA LEU A 31 -1.59 -3.85 6.16
C LEU A 31 -2.43 -2.57 6.09
N ASN A 32 -3.08 -2.30 4.96
CA ASN A 32 -4.00 -1.17 4.87
C ASN A 32 -5.27 -1.37 5.71
N VAL A 33 -5.77 -2.60 5.83
CA VAL A 33 -6.89 -2.92 6.75
C VAL A 33 -6.48 -2.67 8.21
N VAL A 34 -5.27 -3.08 8.61
CA VAL A 34 -4.73 -2.78 9.95
C VAL A 34 -4.58 -1.27 10.15
N LEU A 35 -4.02 -0.57 9.16
CA LEU A 35 -3.87 0.88 9.21
C LEU A 35 -5.23 1.60 9.35
N PHE A 36 -6.23 1.14 8.61
CA PHE A 36 -7.61 1.65 8.72
C PHE A 36 -8.19 1.42 10.11
N GLY A 37 -8.08 0.21 10.64
CA GLY A 37 -8.54 -0.12 12.00
C GLY A 37 -7.84 0.71 13.07
N THR A 38 -6.54 0.95 12.92
CA THR A 38 -5.77 1.84 13.81
C THR A 38 -6.28 3.27 13.72
N GLY A 39 -6.54 3.79 12.51
CA GLY A 39 -7.13 5.12 12.33
C GLY A 39 -8.50 5.25 13.00
N LEU A 40 -9.38 4.25 12.83
CA LEU A 40 -10.70 4.24 13.50
C LEU A 40 -10.59 4.19 15.03
N TYR A 41 -9.66 3.38 15.55
CA TYR A 41 -9.42 3.29 16.99
C TYR A 41 -9.04 4.66 17.59
N PHE A 42 -8.09 5.37 16.96
CA PHE A 42 -7.70 6.71 17.43
C PHE A 42 -8.79 7.76 17.20
N GLN A 43 -9.64 7.62 16.19
CA GLN A 43 -10.82 8.47 16.05
C GLN A 43 -11.86 8.26 17.16
N ALA A 44 -12.04 7.01 17.61
CA ALA A 44 -12.95 6.68 18.68
C ALA A 44 -12.42 7.10 20.07
N HIS A 45 -11.09 7.24 20.23
CA HIS A 45 -10.42 7.57 21.49
C HIS A 45 -9.41 8.72 21.28
N PRO A 46 -9.84 9.88 20.80
CA PRO A 46 -8.95 11.00 20.56
C PRO A 46 -8.45 11.58 21.88
N ARG A 47 -7.16 11.84 21.99
CA ARG A 47 -6.58 12.57 23.12
C ARG A 47 -6.71 14.07 22.93
N ASP A 48 -6.65 14.50 21.68
CA ASP A 48 -6.83 15.90 21.29
C ASP A 48 -7.42 16.02 19.86
N ARG A 49 -7.64 17.26 19.40
CA ARG A 49 -8.16 17.53 18.05
C ARG A 49 -7.17 17.15 16.94
N HIS A 50 -5.88 17.18 17.22
CA HIS A 50 -4.84 16.78 16.27
C HIS A 50 -4.90 15.28 15.98
N ASP A 51 -5.12 14.47 17.03
CA ASP A 51 -5.30 13.02 16.90
C ASP A 51 -6.48 12.68 16.00
N LEU A 52 -7.58 13.43 16.13
CA LEU A 52 -8.79 13.21 15.32
C LEU A 52 -8.52 13.42 13.82
N TRP A 53 -7.84 14.50 13.45
CA TRP A 53 -7.53 14.81 12.05
C TRP A 53 -6.49 13.88 11.46
N SER A 54 -5.43 13.55 12.20
CA SER A 54 -4.38 12.63 11.77
C SER A 54 -4.92 11.22 11.57
N ALA A 55 -5.75 10.74 12.50
CA ALA A 55 -6.40 9.44 12.41
C ALA A 55 -7.35 9.33 11.21
N GLY A 56 -8.14 10.39 10.95
CA GLY A 56 -9.00 10.49 9.78
C GLY A 56 -8.21 10.45 8.47
N GLY A 57 -7.11 11.16 8.40
CA GLY A 57 -6.20 11.16 7.26
C GLY A 57 -5.61 9.77 6.97
N VAL A 58 -5.13 9.08 8.01
CA VAL A 58 -4.61 7.72 7.91
C VAL A 58 -5.67 6.74 7.41
N ALA A 59 -6.89 6.80 7.95
CA ALA A 59 -8.01 5.96 7.53
C ALA A 59 -8.38 6.21 6.06
N ALA A 60 -8.45 7.48 5.64
CA ALA A 60 -8.75 7.85 4.26
C ALA A 60 -7.69 7.31 3.27
N VAL A 61 -6.40 7.42 3.61
CA VAL A 61 -5.33 6.85 2.78
C VAL A 61 -5.43 5.34 2.69
N ALA A 62 -5.75 4.65 3.77
CA ALA A 62 -5.94 3.20 3.79
C ALA A 62 -7.09 2.76 2.87
N ILE A 63 -8.21 3.50 2.83
CA ILE A 63 -9.33 3.26 1.90
C ILE A 63 -8.88 3.43 0.45
N VAL A 64 -8.23 4.56 0.13
CA VAL A 64 -7.74 4.85 -1.23
C VAL A 64 -6.75 3.76 -1.70
N ASN A 65 -5.85 3.32 -0.83
CA ASN A 65 -4.90 2.27 -1.10
C ASN A 65 -5.59 0.93 -1.38
N SER A 66 -6.54 0.54 -0.54
CA SER A 66 -7.29 -0.70 -0.69
C SER A 66 -8.09 -0.70 -2.00
N ALA A 67 -8.72 0.43 -2.35
CA ALA A 67 -9.42 0.60 -3.62
C ALA A 67 -8.44 0.52 -4.80
N ALA A 68 -7.29 1.23 -4.75
CA ALA A 68 -6.29 1.22 -5.82
C ALA A 68 -5.68 -0.17 -6.09
N LEU A 69 -5.57 -1.00 -5.04
CA LEU A 69 -5.08 -2.37 -5.11
C LEU A 69 -6.14 -3.37 -5.57
N SER A 70 -7.43 -3.10 -5.33
CA SER A 70 -8.52 -4.08 -5.48
C SER A 70 -9.34 -3.89 -6.75
N VAL A 71 -9.49 -2.65 -7.23
CA VAL A 71 -10.35 -2.35 -8.40
C VAL A 71 -9.81 -2.98 -9.68
N PRO A 72 -10.57 -3.85 -10.36
CA PRO A 72 -10.16 -4.44 -11.63
C PRO A 72 -10.26 -3.41 -12.76
N THR A 73 -9.32 -3.48 -13.71
CA THR A 73 -9.32 -2.64 -14.92
C THR A 73 -10.28 -3.24 -15.95
N ARG A 74 -11.56 -2.96 -15.85
CA ARG A 74 -12.55 -3.38 -16.87
C ARG A 74 -13.02 -2.18 -17.69
N GLY A 75 -12.82 -2.25 -19.01
CA GLY A 75 -13.20 -1.21 -19.95
C GLY A 75 -12.33 0.06 -19.92
N ARG A 76 -12.44 0.90 -20.98
CA ARG A 76 -11.62 2.12 -21.17
C ARG A 76 -11.86 3.20 -20.09
N ALA A 77 -13.10 3.34 -19.62
CA ALA A 77 -13.44 4.31 -18.57
C ALA A 77 -12.90 3.85 -17.21
N GLY A 78 -13.03 2.57 -16.89
CA GLY A 78 -12.49 1.96 -15.68
C GLY A 78 -10.96 2.05 -15.62
N ALA A 79 -10.27 1.84 -16.76
CA ALA A 79 -8.82 1.95 -16.83
C ALA A 79 -8.33 3.38 -16.47
N ARG A 80 -8.97 4.43 -17.01
CA ARG A 80 -8.63 5.83 -16.68
C ARG A 80 -8.86 6.16 -15.21
N PHE A 81 -9.96 5.69 -14.64
CA PHE A 81 -10.26 5.86 -13.22
C PHE A 81 -9.20 5.18 -12.33
N VAL A 82 -8.84 3.93 -12.62
CA VAL A 82 -7.83 3.18 -11.87
C VAL A 82 -6.46 3.83 -11.96
N VAL A 83 -6.06 4.37 -13.12
CA VAL A 83 -4.79 5.10 -13.25
C VAL A 83 -4.78 6.35 -12.37
N ARG A 84 -5.87 7.13 -12.34
CA ARG A 84 -5.99 8.30 -11.45
C ARG A 84 -5.93 7.88 -9.98
N LEU A 85 -6.67 6.84 -9.59
CA LEU A 85 -6.70 6.33 -8.23
C LEU A 85 -5.32 5.86 -7.77
N ARG A 86 -4.58 5.15 -8.63
CA ARG A 86 -3.19 4.73 -8.35
C ARG A 86 -2.24 5.92 -8.16
N ARG A 87 -2.38 6.98 -8.98
CA ARG A 87 -1.59 8.21 -8.81
C ARG A 87 -1.87 8.89 -7.48
N ILE A 88 -3.15 9.00 -7.10
CA ILE A 88 -3.57 9.56 -5.81
C ILE A 88 -3.00 8.71 -4.67
N ALA A 89 -3.11 7.37 -4.74
CA ALA A 89 -2.56 6.46 -3.76
C ALA A 89 -1.04 6.60 -3.63
N LEU A 90 -0.30 6.68 -4.75
CA LEU A 90 1.15 6.87 -4.74
C LEU A 90 1.53 8.21 -4.08
N PHE A 91 0.85 9.29 -4.44
CA PHE A 91 1.08 10.61 -3.85
C PHE A 91 0.81 10.60 -2.33
N ALA A 92 -0.34 10.08 -1.91
CA ALA A 92 -0.72 10.00 -0.51
C ALA A 92 0.27 9.15 0.33
N ASN A 93 0.74 8.02 -0.21
CA ASN A 93 1.74 7.20 0.48
C ASN A 93 3.11 7.88 0.55
N THR A 94 3.50 8.62 -0.49
CA THR A 94 4.74 9.42 -0.46
C THR A 94 4.65 10.49 0.61
N LEU A 95 3.51 11.18 0.71
CA LEU A 95 3.27 12.18 1.75
C LEU A 95 3.33 11.55 3.15
N LEU A 96 2.71 10.39 3.36
CA LEU A 96 2.81 9.65 4.62
C LEU A 96 4.25 9.29 4.98
N LEU A 97 5.06 8.86 4.01
CA LEU A 97 6.47 8.54 4.25
C LEU A 97 7.27 9.77 4.66
N VAL A 98 7.04 10.91 4.01
CA VAL A 98 7.69 12.18 4.38
C VAL A 98 7.29 12.58 5.80
N THR A 99 5.99 12.52 6.11
CA THR A 99 5.48 12.80 7.46
C THR A 99 6.07 11.85 8.50
N ALA A 100 6.13 10.55 8.20
CA ALA A 100 6.76 9.57 9.08
C ALA A 100 8.25 9.89 9.32
N ALA A 101 9.00 10.26 8.29
CA ALA A 101 10.40 10.64 8.40
C ALA A 101 10.59 11.87 9.30
N VAL A 102 9.74 12.89 9.16
CA VAL A 102 9.76 14.09 10.02
C VAL A 102 9.46 13.72 11.47
N ILE A 103 8.42 12.91 11.71
CA ILE A 103 8.05 12.46 13.06
C ILE A 103 9.21 11.69 13.70
N VAL A 104 9.83 10.77 12.95
CA VAL A 104 10.98 9.99 13.43
C VAL A 104 12.15 10.91 13.77
N ALA A 105 12.49 11.87 12.91
CA ALA A 105 13.57 12.81 13.15
C ALA A 105 13.34 13.63 14.43
N LEU A 106 12.12 14.16 14.62
CA LEU A 106 11.76 14.92 15.82
C LEU A 106 11.73 14.04 17.10
N SER A 107 11.25 12.81 16.98
CA SER A 107 11.16 11.87 18.10
C SER A 107 12.53 11.32 18.50
N ALA A 108 13.43 11.13 17.54
CA ALA A 108 14.79 10.64 17.78
C ALA A 108 15.60 11.59 18.69
N MET A 109 15.28 12.88 18.68
CA MET A 109 15.90 13.85 19.58
C MET A 109 15.51 13.65 21.06
N ARG A 110 14.42 12.94 21.34
CA ARG A 110 13.91 12.67 22.70
C ARG A 110 14.22 11.24 23.16
N ASP A 111 13.88 10.25 22.33
CA ASP A 111 14.12 8.82 22.57
C ASP A 111 14.23 8.08 21.23
N TRP A 112 15.45 7.70 20.87
CA TRP A 112 15.75 7.04 19.60
C TRP A 112 15.08 5.65 19.47
N ARG A 113 14.89 4.91 20.57
CA ARG A 113 14.30 3.57 20.55
C ARG A 113 12.82 3.63 20.17
N HIS A 114 12.08 4.52 20.78
CA HIS A 114 10.67 4.78 20.43
C HIS A 114 10.54 5.36 19.01
N ALA A 115 11.48 6.24 18.61
CA ALA A 115 11.47 6.79 17.25
C ALA A 115 11.63 5.72 16.18
N VAL A 116 12.53 4.76 16.35
CA VAL A 116 12.75 3.65 15.40
C VAL A 116 11.50 2.77 15.31
N LEU A 117 10.91 2.36 16.43
CA LEU A 117 9.71 1.52 16.43
C LEU A 117 8.53 2.21 15.73
N HIS A 118 8.25 3.46 16.06
CA HIS A 118 7.19 4.23 15.41
C HIS A 118 7.48 4.48 13.93
N GLY A 119 8.74 4.76 13.58
CA GLY A 119 9.16 4.97 12.21
C GLY A 119 8.95 3.74 11.34
N VAL A 120 9.33 2.56 11.81
CA VAL A 120 9.10 1.30 11.11
C VAL A 120 7.60 1.04 10.95
N ALA A 121 6.82 1.18 12.02
CA ALA A 121 5.39 0.94 11.99
C ALA A 121 4.65 1.86 11.00
N LEU A 122 5.05 3.14 10.92
CA LEU A 122 4.45 4.12 10.02
C LEU A 122 4.95 4.00 8.57
N ALA A 123 6.21 3.56 8.34
CA ALA A 123 6.81 3.51 7.01
C ALA A 123 6.50 2.22 6.24
N VAL A 124 6.37 1.08 6.92
CA VAL A 124 6.20 -0.23 6.28
C VAL A 124 4.93 -0.32 5.43
N PRO A 125 3.73 0.06 5.89
CA PRO A 125 2.51 -0.02 5.08
C PRO A 125 2.58 0.83 3.80
N PRO A 126 2.95 2.12 3.82
CA PRO A 126 3.03 2.91 2.61
C PRO A 126 4.12 2.44 1.64
N LEU A 127 5.29 1.99 2.13
CA LEU A 127 6.34 1.42 1.30
C LEU A 127 5.87 0.18 0.55
N LEU A 128 5.26 -0.77 1.25
CA LEU A 128 4.72 -1.98 0.63
C LEU A 128 3.60 -1.66 -0.38
N THR A 129 2.76 -0.69 -0.08
CA THR A 129 1.71 -0.24 -1.00
C THR A 129 2.32 0.38 -2.26
N ILE A 130 3.33 1.24 -2.15
CA ILE A 130 4.05 1.81 -3.31
C ILE A 130 4.66 0.71 -4.17
N VAL A 131 5.36 -0.26 -3.55
CA VAL A 131 5.97 -1.38 -4.28
C VAL A 131 4.92 -2.24 -4.96
N ALA A 132 3.81 -2.53 -4.28
CA ALA A 132 2.71 -3.29 -4.85
C ALA A 132 2.07 -2.57 -6.04
N LEU A 133 1.78 -1.26 -5.93
CA LEU A 133 1.20 -0.46 -7.00
C LEU A 133 2.10 -0.34 -8.22
N ARG A 134 3.43 -0.20 -8.03
CA ARG A 134 4.40 -0.14 -9.13
C ARG A 134 4.58 -1.46 -9.87
N ARG A 135 4.32 -2.59 -9.20
CA ARG A 135 4.42 -3.93 -9.81
C ARG A 135 3.13 -4.41 -10.46
N LEU A 136 2.02 -3.68 -10.30
CA LEU A 136 0.79 -4.00 -11.03
C LEU A 136 0.95 -3.65 -12.51
N PRO A 137 0.50 -4.52 -13.45
CA PRO A 137 0.56 -4.23 -14.86
C PRO A 137 -0.23 -2.94 -15.16
N HIS A 138 0.36 -2.12 -16.00
CA HIS A 138 -0.30 -0.98 -16.59
C HIS A 138 -1.24 -1.58 -17.65
N GLY A 139 -2.52 -1.68 -17.35
CA GLY A 139 -3.55 -2.18 -18.27
C GLY A 139 -3.83 -1.20 -19.39
#